data_9885a5d4bbbdec91bf4e496958310198
#
_entry.id   9885a5d4bbbdec91bf4e496958310198
#
_cell.length_a   1.000
_cell.length_b   1.000
_cell.length_c   1.000
_cell.angle_alpha   90.00
_cell.angle_beta   90.00
_cell.angle_gamma   90.00
#
_symmetry.space_group_name_H-M   'P 1'
#
loop_
_entity.id
_entity.type
_entity.pdbx_description
1 polymer ?
#
loop_
_entity_poly.entity_id
_entity_poly.type
_entity_poly.pdbx_seq_one_letter_code
_entity_poly.pdbx_strand_id
1 'polypeptide(L)'
;LKKGKDFYMVGGMGHASSVALGVNIAKKKVICLDGDGSILMHLGSLLANSINGNNNFKHILLNNNSHESVGSFKTNVNNINFKLLIKSLKYKNYFKLNKIEKADFIIKKFLQSKGPSFLEVIISEGTIKNLSRPKDLKSIKNKFMKSLKTN
;
A
#
# COMPACT_ATOMS: atom_id res chain seq x y z
N LEU A 1 0.31 7.01 -16.00
CA LEU A 1 -0.49 5.78 -15.95
C LEU A 1 -0.59 5.10 -17.32
N LYS A 2 0.56 4.99 -18.04
CA LYS A 2 0.57 4.60 -19.46
C LYS A 2 0.77 3.10 -19.73
N LYS A 3 1.00 2.25 -18.70
CA LYS A 3 1.46 0.86 -18.95
C LYS A 3 0.52 -0.26 -18.49
N GLY A 4 -0.67 0.04 -17.96
CA GLY A 4 -1.65 -0.98 -17.56
C GLY A 4 -1.22 -1.89 -16.40
N LYS A 5 -0.13 -1.53 -15.70
CA LYS A 5 0.39 -2.27 -14.53
C LYS A 5 -0.14 -1.73 -13.20
N ASP A 6 -0.96 -0.70 -13.26
CA ASP A 6 -1.54 -0.04 -12.08
C ASP A 6 -2.99 -0.51 -11.91
N PHE A 7 -3.35 -0.84 -10.68
CA PHE A 7 -4.72 -1.19 -10.31
C PHE A 7 -5.21 -0.26 -9.21
N TYR A 8 -6.35 0.39 -9.44
CA TYR A 8 -6.95 1.31 -8.50
C TYR A 8 -8.13 0.67 -7.78
N MET A 9 -8.07 0.67 -6.45
CA MET A 9 -9.19 0.25 -5.61
C MET A 9 -10.23 1.37 -5.52
N VAL A 10 -11.30 1.23 -6.27
CA VAL A 10 -12.44 2.16 -6.21
C VAL A 10 -13.62 1.45 -5.58
N GLY A 11 -14.15 1.98 -4.47
CA GLY A 11 -15.23 1.37 -3.70
C GLY A 11 -14.84 0.21 -2.78
N GLY A 12 -13.56 -0.17 -2.76
CA GLY A 12 -13.06 -1.27 -1.94
C GLY A 12 -12.02 -0.81 -0.90
N MET A 13 -12.30 0.29 -0.18
CA MET A 13 -11.38 0.82 0.83
C MET A 13 -11.00 -0.26 1.86
N GLY A 14 -9.71 -0.37 2.17
CA GLY A 14 -9.18 -1.39 3.07
C GLY A 14 -8.80 -2.72 2.41
N HIS A 15 -9.17 -2.97 1.16
CA HIS A 15 -8.91 -4.24 0.48
C HIS A 15 -7.70 -4.21 -0.48
N ALA A 16 -7.01 -3.07 -0.61
CA ALA A 16 -5.89 -2.93 -1.53
C ALA A 16 -4.79 -3.97 -1.26
N SER A 17 -4.44 -4.16 0.01
CA SER A 17 -3.39 -5.11 0.39
C SER A 17 -3.80 -6.57 0.18
N SER A 18 -5.08 -6.91 0.33
CA SER A 18 -5.59 -8.25 0.05
C SER A 18 -5.56 -8.57 -1.44
N VAL A 19 -5.92 -7.61 -2.30
CA VAL A 19 -5.80 -7.75 -3.77
C VAL A 19 -4.33 -7.87 -4.17
N ALA A 20 -3.46 -7.03 -3.59
CA ALA A 20 -2.02 -7.11 -3.81
C ALA A 20 -1.44 -8.46 -3.39
N LEU A 21 -1.91 -9.04 -2.28
CA LEU A 21 -1.52 -10.37 -1.85
C LEU A 21 -1.89 -11.44 -2.90
N GLY A 22 -3.11 -11.40 -3.43
CA GLY A 22 -3.55 -12.32 -4.49
C GLY A 22 -2.64 -12.26 -5.72
N VAL A 23 -2.26 -11.06 -6.15
CA VAL A 23 -1.29 -10.86 -7.24
C VAL A 23 0.08 -11.42 -6.89
N ASN A 24 0.51 -11.25 -5.65
CA ASN A 24 1.82 -11.72 -5.19
C ASN A 24 1.90 -13.25 -5.06
N ILE A 25 0.83 -13.91 -4.62
CA ILE A 25 0.73 -15.37 -4.57
C ILE A 25 0.90 -15.96 -5.97
N ALA A 26 0.41 -15.30 -7.02
CA ALA A 26 0.68 -15.64 -8.42
C ALA A 26 2.13 -15.35 -8.86
N LYS A 27 3.08 -15.25 -7.91
CA LYS A 27 4.53 -15.03 -8.10
C LYS A 27 4.90 -13.71 -8.78
N LYS A 28 4.01 -12.72 -8.80
CA LYS A 28 4.31 -11.39 -9.36
C LYS A 28 4.92 -10.48 -8.31
N LYS A 29 5.79 -9.56 -8.75
CA LYS A 29 6.24 -8.44 -7.92
C LYS A 29 5.09 -7.47 -7.75
N VAL A 30 4.84 -7.04 -6.52
CA VAL A 30 3.75 -6.11 -6.21
C VAL A 30 4.19 -5.06 -5.20
N ILE A 31 3.74 -3.83 -5.44
CA ILE A 31 3.82 -2.73 -4.48
C ILE A 31 2.38 -2.31 -4.20
N CYS A 32 1.93 -2.51 -2.98
CA CYS A 32 0.65 -2.01 -2.49
C CYS A 32 0.84 -0.62 -1.89
N LEU A 33 0.05 0.35 -2.34
CA LEU A 33 -0.06 1.67 -1.71
C LEU A 33 -1.38 1.71 -0.95
N ASP A 34 -1.33 2.01 0.33
CA ASP A 34 -2.50 2.04 1.19
C ASP A 34 -2.49 3.30 2.07
N GLY A 35 -3.63 3.90 2.31
CA GLY A 35 -3.77 5.01 3.25
C GLY A 35 -3.99 4.50 4.68
N ASP A 36 -3.75 5.35 5.67
CA ASP A 36 -3.93 5.00 7.08
C ASP A 36 -5.38 4.67 7.41
N GLY A 37 -6.34 5.45 6.94
CA GLY A 37 -7.76 5.13 7.10
C GLY A 37 -8.16 3.82 6.43
N SER A 38 -7.58 3.53 5.28
CA SER A 38 -7.81 2.27 4.54
C SER A 38 -7.27 1.07 5.32
N ILE A 39 -6.04 1.15 5.81
CA ILE A 39 -5.41 0.05 6.58
C ILE A 39 -6.18 -0.26 7.87
N LEU A 40 -6.71 0.77 8.55
CA LEU A 40 -7.49 0.59 9.78
C LEU A 40 -8.79 -0.17 9.54
N MET A 41 -9.43 0.00 8.40
CA MET A 41 -10.68 -0.70 8.07
C MET A 41 -10.51 -2.23 7.99
N HIS A 42 -9.32 -2.70 7.60
CA HIS A 42 -9.01 -4.13 7.49
C HIS A 42 -7.62 -4.46 8.04
N LEU A 43 -7.34 -4.04 9.28
CA LEU A 43 -6.04 -4.22 9.92
C LEU A 43 -5.59 -5.68 9.97
N GLY A 44 -6.54 -6.61 10.09
CA GLY A 44 -6.28 -8.05 10.07
C GLY A 44 -5.65 -8.57 8.76
N SER A 45 -5.81 -7.84 7.65
CA SER A 45 -5.16 -8.20 6.38
C SER A 45 -3.64 -8.20 6.47
N LEU A 46 -3.07 -7.39 7.37
CA LEU A 46 -1.62 -7.38 7.60
C LEU A 46 -1.08 -8.74 8.05
N LEU A 47 -1.85 -9.49 8.85
CA LEU A 47 -1.46 -10.84 9.26
C LEU A 47 -1.43 -11.78 8.04
N ALA A 48 -2.48 -11.77 7.22
CA ALA A 48 -2.52 -12.57 6.00
C ALA A 48 -1.37 -12.24 5.05
N ASN A 49 -1.07 -10.94 4.89
CA ASN A 49 0.04 -10.46 4.06
C ASN A 49 1.41 -10.91 4.58
N SER A 50 1.60 -10.96 5.89
CA SER A 50 2.88 -11.39 6.49
C SER A 50 3.14 -12.88 6.32
N ILE A 51 2.08 -13.70 6.42
CA ILE A 51 2.17 -15.17 6.35
C ILE A 51 2.31 -15.63 4.90
N ASN A 52 1.50 -15.08 3.99
CA ASN A 52 1.36 -15.59 2.62
C ASN A 52 2.13 -14.76 1.59
N GLY A 53 2.57 -13.56 1.93
CA GLY A 53 3.36 -12.72 1.04
C GLY A 53 4.77 -13.27 0.84
N ASN A 54 5.25 -13.28 -0.41
CA ASN A 54 6.59 -13.73 -0.75
C ASN A 54 7.63 -12.58 -0.73
N ASN A 55 8.85 -12.87 -1.13
CA ASN A 55 9.96 -11.90 -1.15
C ASN A 55 9.70 -10.64 -1.99
N ASN A 56 8.75 -10.69 -2.90
CA ASN A 56 8.40 -9.59 -3.80
C ASN A 56 7.16 -8.79 -3.35
N PHE A 57 6.64 -9.04 -2.14
CA PHE A 57 5.54 -8.29 -1.56
C PHE A 57 6.03 -7.03 -0.86
N LYS A 58 5.60 -5.88 -1.33
CA LYS A 58 5.94 -4.56 -0.79
C LYS A 58 4.67 -3.81 -0.41
N HIS A 59 4.55 -3.39 0.84
CA HIS A 59 3.41 -2.63 1.35
C HIS A 59 3.87 -1.26 1.82
N ILE A 60 3.31 -0.20 1.26
CA ILE A 60 3.58 1.18 1.62
C ILE A 60 2.32 1.77 2.26
N LEU A 61 2.46 2.21 3.49
CA LEU A 61 1.46 2.99 4.20
C LEU A 61 1.74 4.48 3.99
N LEU A 62 0.81 5.21 3.40
CA LEU A 62 0.80 6.66 3.33
C LEU A 62 0.01 7.18 4.53
N ASN A 63 0.71 7.66 5.55
CA ASN A 63 0.15 8.07 6.83
C ASN A 63 0.08 9.59 6.92
N ASN A 64 -1.13 10.15 6.77
CA ASN A 64 -1.42 11.56 7.00
C ASN A 64 -2.34 11.80 8.21
N ASN A 65 -2.67 10.74 8.96
CA ASN A 65 -3.59 10.77 10.10
C ASN A 65 -4.98 11.33 9.78
N SER A 66 -5.44 11.18 8.52
CA SER A 66 -6.70 11.75 8.03
C SER A 66 -7.41 10.87 7.01
N HIS A 67 -8.73 10.80 7.14
CA HIS A 67 -9.64 10.19 6.14
C HIS A 67 -10.02 11.23 5.07
N GLU A 68 -9.08 11.66 4.24
CA GLU A 68 -9.29 12.71 3.23
C GLU A 68 -10.47 12.43 2.27
N SER A 69 -10.72 11.17 1.95
CA SER A 69 -11.77 10.79 0.99
C SER A 69 -13.19 10.85 1.56
N VAL A 70 -13.34 11.03 2.88
CA VAL A 70 -14.64 10.99 3.57
C VAL A 70 -14.79 12.12 4.61
N GLY A 71 -14.27 13.30 4.30
CA GLY A 71 -14.48 14.50 5.11
C GLY A 71 -13.30 14.89 6.01
N SER A 72 -12.12 14.34 5.76
CA SER A 72 -10.87 14.69 6.47
C SER A 72 -10.93 14.48 7.99
N PHE A 73 -11.72 13.50 8.44
CA PHE A 73 -11.75 13.10 9.84
C PHE A 73 -10.42 12.47 10.25
N LYS A 74 -9.99 12.73 11.50
CA LYS A 74 -8.79 12.11 12.04
C LYS A 74 -8.94 10.59 12.16
N THR A 75 -7.95 9.87 11.66
CA THR A 75 -7.90 8.40 11.79
C THR A 75 -7.44 7.96 13.17
N ASN A 76 -6.76 8.84 13.92
CA ASN A 76 -6.09 8.53 15.18
C ASN A 76 -5.04 7.40 15.07
N VAL A 77 -4.57 7.15 13.86
CA VAL A 77 -3.59 6.11 13.56
C VAL A 77 -2.25 6.31 14.28
N ASN A 78 -1.96 7.55 14.68
CA ASN A 78 -0.76 7.88 15.45
C ASN A 78 -0.71 7.21 16.84
N ASN A 79 -1.83 6.67 17.34
CA ASN A 79 -1.86 5.86 18.55
C ASN A 79 -1.34 4.44 18.32
N ILE A 80 -1.10 4.03 17.05
CA ILE A 80 -0.57 2.73 16.71
C ILE A 80 0.94 2.84 16.51
N ASN A 81 1.69 2.03 17.24
CA ASN A 81 3.10 1.85 16.96
C ASN A 81 3.28 0.81 15.82
N PHE A 82 3.29 1.27 14.57
CA PHE A 82 3.44 0.38 13.41
C PHE A 82 4.74 -0.44 13.45
N LYS A 83 5.82 0.08 13.97
CA LYS A 83 7.07 -0.69 14.07
C LYS A 83 6.89 -1.94 14.92
N LEU A 84 6.23 -1.81 16.08
CA LEU A 84 5.95 -2.95 16.95
C LEU A 84 4.90 -3.87 16.35
N LEU A 85 3.82 -3.33 15.80
CA LEU A 85 2.77 -4.10 15.15
C LEU A 85 3.33 -4.95 14.00
N ILE A 86 4.05 -4.35 13.07
CA ILE A 86 4.62 -5.03 11.90
C ILE A 86 5.65 -6.09 12.31
N LYS A 87 6.43 -5.81 13.37
CA LYS A 87 7.36 -6.79 13.93
C LYS A 87 6.62 -7.99 14.56
N SER A 88 5.56 -7.74 15.34
CA SER A 88 4.75 -8.80 15.96
C SER A 88 4.04 -9.67 14.92
N LEU A 89 3.62 -9.09 13.81
CA LEU A 89 3.05 -9.81 12.66
C LEU A 89 4.10 -10.53 11.80
N LYS A 90 5.38 -10.45 12.16
CA LYS A 90 6.49 -11.15 11.49
C LYS A 90 6.74 -10.73 10.03
N TYR A 91 6.43 -9.49 9.66
CA TYR A 91 7.01 -8.93 8.44
C TYR A 91 8.54 -8.99 8.51
N LYS A 92 9.18 -9.28 7.40
CA LYS A 92 10.66 -9.38 7.37
C LYS A 92 11.35 -8.06 7.58
N ASN A 93 10.74 -6.97 7.11
CA ASN A 93 11.33 -5.64 7.21
C ASN A 93 10.27 -4.57 7.47
N TYR A 94 10.65 -3.60 8.30
CA TYR A 94 9.92 -2.37 8.53
C TYR A 94 10.85 -1.18 8.27
N PHE A 95 10.36 -0.22 7.50
CA PHE A 95 11.02 1.05 7.21
C PHE A 95 10.09 2.20 7.59
N LYS A 96 10.66 3.35 7.97
CA LYS A 96 9.92 4.59 8.21
C LYS A 96 10.58 5.74 7.47
N LEU A 97 9.78 6.47 6.70
CA LEU A 97 10.17 7.69 5.99
C LEU A 97 9.37 8.86 6.56
N ASN A 98 10.05 9.78 7.25
CA ASN A 98 9.48 10.98 7.84
C ASN A 98 10.28 12.25 7.52
N LYS A 99 11.32 12.15 6.68
CA LYS A 99 12.17 13.25 6.22
C LYS A 99 12.48 13.06 4.75
N ILE A 100 12.13 14.05 3.93
CA ILE A 100 12.26 13.96 2.47
C ILE A 100 13.72 13.76 2.01
N GLU A 101 14.68 14.31 2.74
CA GLU A 101 16.11 14.19 2.42
C GLU A 101 16.61 12.73 2.47
N LYS A 102 15.87 11.86 3.17
CA LYS A 102 16.18 10.43 3.28
C LYS A 102 15.40 9.56 2.30
N ALA A 103 14.54 10.16 1.46
CA ALA A 103 13.61 9.42 0.61
C ALA A 103 14.31 8.43 -0.32
N ASP A 104 15.28 8.90 -1.10
CA ASP A 104 15.99 8.05 -2.07
C ASP A 104 16.66 6.85 -1.41
N PHE A 105 17.34 7.09 -0.29
CA PHE A 105 18.03 6.05 0.45
C PHE A 105 17.07 5.01 1.03
N ILE A 106 15.97 5.46 1.70
CA ILE A 106 15.03 4.56 2.35
C ILE A 106 14.21 3.78 1.30
N ILE A 107 13.75 4.45 0.24
CA ILE A 107 12.99 3.81 -0.83
C ILE A 107 13.86 2.78 -1.55
N LYS A 108 15.10 3.11 -1.86
CA LYS A 108 16.03 2.15 -2.47
C LYS A 108 16.23 0.91 -1.60
N LYS A 109 16.49 1.09 -0.30
CA LYS A 109 16.61 -0.03 0.66
C LYS A 109 15.34 -0.86 0.75
N PHE A 110 14.19 -0.21 0.83
CA PHE A 110 12.89 -0.87 0.88
C PHE A 110 12.63 -1.72 -0.37
N LEU A 111 12.86 -1.17 -1.56
CA LEU A 111 12.65 -1.87 -2.83
C LEU A 111 13.58 -3.07 -3.00
N GLN A 112 14.82 -2.98 -2.53
CA GLN A 112 15.82 -4.05 -2.59
C GLN A 112 15.65 -5.11 -1.50
N SER A 113 14.95 -4.83 -0.40
CA SER A 113 14.77 -5.77 0.70
C SER A 113 14.00 -7.01 0.26
N LYS A 114 14.21 -8.14 0.93
CA LYS A 114 13.37 -9.35 0.74
C LYS A 114 12.08 -9.19 1.54
N GLY A 115 10.92 -9.27 0.88
CA GLY A 115 9.60 -9.13 1.52
C GLY A 115 9.15 -10.38 2.30
N PRO A 116 7.98 -10.33 2.91
CA PRO A 116 7.09 -9.16 3.00
C PRO A 116 7.77 -7.98 3.70
N SER A 117 7.74 -6.80 3.06
CA SER A 117 8.35 -5.59 3.62
C SER A 117 7.32 -4.47 3.72
N PHE A 118 7.37 -3.73 4.81
CA PHE A 118 6.46 -2.63 5.10
C PHE A 118 7.22 -1.30 5.20
N LEU A 119 6.70 -0.27 4.54
CA LEU A 119 7.23 1.09 4.61
C LEU A 119 6.13 2.03 5.07
N GLU A 120 6.30 2.66 6.23
CA GLU A 120 5.47 3.76 6.69
C GLU A 120 6.06 5.09 6.18
N VAL A 121 5.27 5.83 5.41
CA VAL A 121 5.62 7.17 4.92
C VAL A 121 4.72 8.18 5.60
N ILE A 122 5.32 9.08 6.38
CA ILE A 122 4.58 10.19 6.99
C ILE A 122 4.45 11.29 5.93
N ILE A 123 3.22 11.65 5.63
CA ILE A 123 2.89 12.69 4.65
C ILE A 123 1.99 13.76 5.29
N SER A 124 1.93 14.94 4.66
CA SER A 124 1.05 16.01 5.10
C SER A 124 -0.41 15.69 4.81
N GLU A 125 -1.30 16.24 5.62
CA GLU A 125 -2.74 16.29 5.33
C GLU A 125 -3.00 17.16 4.08
N GLY A 126 -4.13 16.90 3.44
CA GLY A 126 -4.60 17.64 2.28
C GLY A 126 -4.61 16.83 1.00
N THR A 127 -5.38 17.32 0.06
CA THR A 127 -5.56 16.68 -1.26
C THR A 127 -5.14 17.63 -2.38
N ILE A 128 -4.64 17.07 -3.45
CA ILE A 128 -4.42 17.84 -4.69
C ILE A 128 -5.79 18.12 -5.31
N LYS A 129 -6.08 19.41 -5.55
CA LYS A 129 -7.31 19.84 -6.19
C LYS A 129 -7.37 19.31 -7.63
N ASN A 130 -8.58 19.01 -8.11
CA ASN A 130 -8.86 18.61 -9.51
C ASN A 130 -8.28 17.25 -9.94
N LEU A 131 -7.95 16.35 -9.02
CA LEU A 131 -7.66 14.97 -9.40
C LEU A 131 -8.93 14.26 -9.87
N SER A 132 -8.93 13.79 -11.10
CA SER A 132 -10.03 12.99 -11.63
C SER A 132 -9.98 11.56 -11.07
N ARG A 133 -11.15 11.05 -10.71
CA ARG A 133 -11.27 9.62 -10.37
C ARG A 133 -11.31 8.77 -11.65
N PRO A 134 -10.73 7.56 -11.63
CA PRO A 134 -10.90 6.62 -12.74
C PRO A 134 -12.37 6.31 -12.96
N LYS A 135 -12.85 6.47 -14.20
CA LYS A 135 -14.28 6.25 -14.56
C LYS A 135 -14.51 4.84 -15.11
N ASP A 136 -13.60 4.32 -15.93
CA ASP A 136 -13.74 3.01 -16.57
C ASP A 136 -12.99 1.94 -15.79
N LEU A 137 -13.60 1.45 -14.72
CA LEU A 137 -13.03 0.42 -13.84
C LEU A 137 -12.86 -0.93 -14.54
N LYS A 138 -13.76 -1.27 -15.48
CA LYS A 138 -13.67 -2.49 -16.27
C LYS A 138 -12.45 -2.51 -17.16
N SER A 139 -12.15 -1.39 -17.84
CA SER A 139 -10.95 -1.24 -18.65
C SER A 139 -9.68 -1.33 -17.82
N ILE A 140 -9.65 -0.68 -16.64
CA ILE A 140 -8.51 -0.75 -15.72
C ILE A 140 -8.25 -2.19 -15.31
N LYS A 141 -9.29 -2.90 -14.85
CA LYS A 141 -9.19 -4.32 -14.48
C LYS A 141 -8.65 -5.16 -15.65
N ASN A 142 -9.22 -5.00 -16.85
CA ASN A 142 -8.85 -5.82 -18.01
C ASN A 142 -7.40 -5.54 -18.45
N LYS A 143 -6.97 -4.30 -18.48
CA LYS A 143 -5.57 -3.91 -18.78
C LYS A 143 -4.60 -4.48 -17.75
N PHE A 144 -4.94 -4.38 -16.47
CA PHE A 144 -4.14 -4.93 -15.39
C PHE A 144 -4.03 -6.45 -15.50
N MET A 145 -5.15 -7.17 -15.67
CA MET A 145 -5.17 -8.63 -15.85
C MET A 145 -4.36 -9.07 -17.06
N LYS A 146 -4.44 -8.34 -18.18
CA LYS A 146 -3.63 -8.59 -19.36
C LYS A 146 -2.14 -8.43 -19.04
N SER A 147 -1.76 -7.39 -18.30
CA SER A 147 -0.36 -7.15 -17.93
C SER A 147 0.23 -8.23 -17.00
N LEU A 148 -0.60 -8.96 -16.26
CA LEU A 148 -0.16 -10.07 -15.42
C LEU A 148 0.13 -11.36 -16.22
N LYS A 149 -0.45 -11.48 -17.42
CA LYS A 149 -0.26 -12.64 -18.29
C LYS A 149 0.98 -12.53 -19.20
N THR A 150 1.40 -11.28 -19.47
CA THR A 150 2.57 -10.99 -20.31
C THR A 150 3.84 -10.94 -19.47
N ASN A 151 4.35 -12.12 -19.12
CA ASN A 151 5.75 -12.35 -18.66
C ASN A 151 6.09 -13.81 -18.84
#